data_6c81caaa185f4f3ba41482a617774ea1
#
_entry.id   6c81caaa185f4f3ba41482a617774ea1
#
_cell.length_a   1.000
_cell.length_b   1.000
_cell.length_c   1.000
_cell.angle_alpha   90.00
_cell.angle_beta   90.00
_cell.angle_gamma   90.00
#
_symmetry.space_group_name_H-M   'P 1'
#
loop_
_entity.id
_entity.type
_entity.pdbx_description
1 polymer ?
#
loop_
_entity_poly.entity_id
_entity_poly.type
_entity_poly.pdbx_seq_one_letter_code
_entity_poly.pdbx_strand_id
1 'polypeptide(L)'
;QNKQIIYYPKKIQLSRTSYTYNGKVKKPTVKVTDSNNKVISADNYTVTYSAGRKYVGTYRVTVRFKGNYSGTVTKTFKITGKAHKHSYKKQVKKATTSRNGYVQYLCSCGAVTGKKTIYYPKTIKLSATSYTYDGKVKTPKVKSDWCE
;
A
#
# COMPACT_ATOMS: atom_id res chain seq x y z
N GLN A 1 26.23 43.18 -8.89
CA GLN A 1 25.57 41.84 -8.98
C GLN A 1 24.23 41.93 -8.31
N ASN A 2 23.13 41.74 -9.08
CA ASN A 2 21.78 41.69 -8.52
C ASN A 2 21.62 40.42 -7.68
N LYS A 3 21.49 40.57 -6.37
CA LYS A 3 21.20 39.47 -5.44
C LYS A 3 19.75 38.99 -5.66
N GLN A 4 19.57 37.79 -6.20
CA GLN A 4 18.27 37.18 -6.34
C GLN A 4 17.81 36.56 -4.99
N ILE A 5 16.68 37.00 -4.47
CA ILE A 5 16.12 36.50 -3.24
C ILE A 5 15.26 35.24 -3.57
N ILE A 6 15.51 34.14 -2.87
CA ILE A 6 14.72 32.92 -2.96
C ILE A 6 13.84 32.84 -1.72
N TYR A 7 12.54 32.91 -1.91
CA TYR A 7 11.54 32.85 -0.85
C TYR A 7 11.24 31.40 -0.48
N TYR A 8 11.21 31.06 0.81
CA TYR A 8 10.99 29.70 1.30
C TYR A 8 9.58 29.20 0.98
N PRO A 9 9.38 27.86 0.82
CA PRO A 9 8.06 27.24 0.63
C PRO A 9 7.21 27.43 1.88
N LYS A 10 6.12 28.22 1.78
CA LYS A 10 5.26 28.56 2.91
C LYS A 10 4.00 27.70 2.97
N LYS A 11 3.36 27.44 1.84
CA LYS A 11 2.08 26.76 1.80
C LYS A 11 2.07 25.60 0.81
N ILE A 12 1.77 24.41 1.31
CA ILE A 12 1.59 23.19 0.52
C ILE A 12 0.12 22.79 0.58
N GLN A 13 -0.55 22.80 -0.56
CA GLN A 13 -1.97 22.49 -0.69
C GLN A 13 -2.18 21.26 -1.57
N LEU A 14 -3.10 20.41 -1.16
CA LEU A 14 -3.64 19.34 -2.00
C LEU A 14 -4.90 19.84 -2.72
N SER A 15 -5.08 19.45 -3.98
CA SER A 15 -6.31 19.80 -4.74
C SER A 15 -7.57 19.28 -4.05
N ARG A 16 -7.46 18.20 -3.27
CA ARG A 16 -8.55 17.64 -2.47
C ARG A 16 -7.99 16.83 -1.30
N THR A 17 -8.59 16.98 -0.13
CA THR A 17 -8.20 16.29 1.11
C THR A 17 -9.15 15.15 1.51
N SER A 18 -10.30 15.03 0.82
CA SER A 18 -11.27 13.95 1.04
C SER A 18 -11.88 13.49 -0.28
N TYR A 19 -12.05 12.19 -0.41
CA TYR A 19 -12.67 11.52 -1.55
C TYR A 19 -13.68 10.49 -1.07
N THR A 20 -14.75 10.29 -1.83
CA THR A 20 -15.63 9.13 -1.66
C THR A 20 -15.05 7.94 -2.42
N TYR A 21 -15.10 6.76 -1.83
CA TYR A 21 -14.69 5.52 -2.46
C TYR A 21 -15.50 5.24 -3.75
N ASN A 22 -14.81 4.92 -4.82
CA ASN A 22 -15.40 4.54 -6.10
C ASN A 22 -14.57 3.46 -6.84
N GLY A 23 -13.70 2.75 -6.12
CA GLY A 23 -12.84 1.72 -6.70
C GLY A 23 -11.67 2.22 -7.54
N LYS A 24 -11.50 3.54 -7.70
CA LYS A 24 -10.40 4.14 -8.48
C LYS A 24 -9.32 4.71 -7.56
N VAL A 25 -8.06 4.63 -8.00
CA VAL A 25 -6.91 5.23 -7.29
C VAL A 25 -7.07 6.74 -7.20
N LYS A 26 -6.81 7.31 -6.02
CA LYS A 26 -6.83 8.77 -5.80
C LYS A 26 -5.39 9.32 -5.80
N LYS A 27 -5.22 10.44 -6.49
CA LYS A 27 -3.93 11.13 -6.62
C LYS A 27 -4.18 12.64 -6.64
N PRO A 28 -4.39 13.28 -5.46
CA PRO A 28 -4.55 14.73 -5.41
C PRO A 28 -3.30 15.43 -5.94
N THR A 29 -3.47 16.49 -6.71
CA THR A 29 -2.36 17.35 -7.15
C THR A 29 -1.88 18.22 -5.99
N VAL A 30 -0.60 18.59 -6.04
CA VAL A 30 0.06 19.44 -5.05
C VAL A 30 0.30 20.82 -5.65
N LYS A 31 -0.04 21.87 -4.92
CA LYS A 31 0.34 23.24 -5.21
C LYS A 31 1.19 23.77 -4.08
N VAL A 32 2.37 24.29 -4.39
CA VAL A 32 3.26 24.92 -3.41
C VAL A 32 3.36 26.40 -3.70
N THR A 33 3.25 27.24 -2.67
CA THR A 33 3.49 28.68 -2.76
C THR A 33 4.57 29.08 -1.76
N ASP A 34 5.39 30.03 -2.14
CA ASP A 34 6.43 30.60 -1.29
C ASP A 34 5.87 31.65 -0.31
N SER A 35 6.77 32.21 0.50
CA SER A 35 6.43 33.24 1.50
C SER A 35 5.97 34.57 0.88
N ASN A 36 6.20 34.77 -0.42
CA ASN A 36 5.71 35.91 -1.18
C ASN A 36 4.45 35.60 -2.00
N ASN A 37 3.76 34.48 -1.65
CA ASN A 37 2.54 33.99 -2.32
C ASN A 37 2.71 33.61 -3.82
N LYS A 38 3.94 33.48 -4.30
CA LYS A 38 4.23 33.05 -5.66
C LYS A 38 4.25 31.51 -5.73
N VAL A 39 3.75 30.94 -6.83
CA VAL A 39 3.77 29.49 -7.05
C VAL A 39 5.18 29.03 -7.33
N ILE A 40 5.63 28.02 -6.61
CA ILE A 40 6.89 27.32 -6.87
C ILE A 40 6.64 26.28 -7.96
N SER A 41 7.48 26.30 -9.02
CA SER A 41 7.41 25.31 -10.11
C SER A 41 7.58 23.88 -9.58
N ALA A 42 6.83 22.94 -10.19
CA ALA A 42 6.92 21.51 -9.88
C ALA A 42 8.31 20.90 -10.12
N ASP A 43 9.16 21.56 -10.89
CA ASP A 43 10.55 21.15 -11.11
C ASP A 43 11.41 21.24 -9.84
N ASN A 44 10.98 22.01 -8.86
CA ASN A 44 11.67 22.23 -7.59
C ASN A 44 11.26 21.27 -6.47
N TYR A 45 10.42 20.29 -6.73
CA TYR A 45 10.05 19.27 -5.77
C TYR A 45 9.60 17.98 -6.43
N THR A 46 9.62 16.88 -5.68
CA THR A 46 9.04 15.59 -6.06
C THR A 46 7.86 15.28 -5.16
N VAL A 47 6.84 14.63 -5.70
CA VAL A 47 5.66 14.22 -4.96
C VAL A 47 5.54 12.71 -4.98
N THR A 48 5.49 12.10 -3.80
CA THR A 48 5.27 10.66 -3.64
C THR A 48 4.01 10.40 -2.83
N TYR A 49 3.41 9.25 -3.05
CA TYR A 49 2.15 8.86 -2.42
C TYR A 49 2.30 7.50 -1.77
N SER A 50 1.69 7.31 -0.59
CA SER A 50 1.59 5.99 0.02
C SER A 50 0.81 5.00 -0.86
N ALA A 51 1.06 3.71 -0.71
CA ALA A 51 0.35 2.66 -1.45
C ALA A 51 -1.13 2.55 -1.01
N GLY A 52 -1.92 1.78 -1.78
CA GLY A 52 -3.29 1.40 -1.37
C GLY A 52 -4.38 2.46 -1.59
N ARG A 53 -4.09 3.59 -2.21
CA ARG A 53 -4.99 4.74 -2.44
C ARG A 53 -6.26 4.45 -3.26
N LYS A 54 -6.62 3.20 -3.37
CA LYS A 54 -7.85 2.72 -4.00
C LYS A 54 -8.97 2.44 -2.99
N TYR A 55 -8.61 2.17 -1.72
CA TYR A 55 -9.53 1.72 -0.68
C TYR A 55 -9.84 2.82 0.34
N VAL A 56 -10.85 2.59 1.18
CA VAL A 56 -11.15 3.45 2.32
C VAL A 56 -9.94 3.51 3.26
N GLY A 57 -9.56 4.69 3.69
CA GLY A 57 -8.40 4.90 4.55
C GLY A 57 -7.84 6.30 4.48
N THR A 58 -6.77 6.54 5.25
CA THR A 58 -5.99 7.78 5.25
C THR A 58 -4.66 7.53 4.57
N TYR A 59 -4.30 8.41 3.64
CA TYR A 59 -3.13 8.26 2.79
C TYR A 59 -2.22 9.47 2.87
N ARG A 60 -0.92 9.24 2.73
CA ARG A 60 0.11 10.28 2.79
C ARG A 60 0.52 10.74 1.41
N VAL A 61 0.76 12.05 1.30
CA VAL A 61 1.41 12.72 0.17
C VAL A 61 2.66 13.37 0.70
N THR A 62 3.82 12.94 0.24
CA THR A 62 5.11 13.46 0.66
C THR A 62 5.69 14.33 -0.45
N VAL A 63 5.97 15.58 -0.12
CA VAL A 63 6.61 16.56 -0.99
C VAL A 63 8.05 16.72 -0.54
N ARG A 64 9.00 16.36 -1.39
CA ARG A 64 10.43 16.53 -1.14
C ARG A 64 10.98 17.62 -2.05
N PHE A 65 11.49 18.68 -1.46
CA PHE A 65 12.07 19.80 -2.17
C PHE A 65 13.43 19.45 -2.77
N LYS A 66 13.81 20.15 -3.83
CA LYS A 66 15.09 20.02 -4.55
C LYS A 66 15.47 21.34 -5.22
N GLY A 67 16.67 21.38 -5.84
CA GLY A 67 17.20 22.58 -6.47
C GLY A 67 17.54 23.63 -5.43
N ASN A 68 16.95 24.81 -5.58
CA ASN A 68 17.16 25.93 -4.65
C ASN A 68 16.37 25.81 -3.33
N TYR A 69 15.65 24.71 -3.14
CA TYR A 69 14.83 24.43 -1.97
C TYR A 69 15.25 23.12 -1.33
N SER A 70 15.04 22.99 -0.03
CA SER A 70 15.34 21.77 0.72
C SER A 70 14.22 21.43 1.70
N GLY A 71 14.26 20.19 2.22
CA GLY A 71 13.31 19.69 3.20
C GLY A 71 12.22 18.80 2.62
N THR A 72 11.42 18.25 3.51
CA THR A 72 10.33 17.34 3.18
C THR A 72 9.08 17.69 4.00
N VAL A 73 7.93 17.73 3.35
CA VAL A 73 6.64 17.99 3.98
C VAL A 73 5.67 16.86 3.65
N THR A 74 4.97 16.34 4.65
CA THR A 74 3.93 15.32 4.48
C THR A 74 2.56 15.92 4.73
N LYS A 75 1.63 15.68 3.80
CA LYS A 75 0.20 15.97 3.91
C LYS A 75 -0.59 14.68 3.84
N THR A 76 -1.83 14.71 4.31
CA THR A 76 -2.72 13.55 4.26
C THR A 76 -4.03 13.88 3.55
N PHE A 77 -4.63 12.84 2.95
CA PHE A 77 -6.01 12.89 2.47
C PHE A 77 -6.73 11.60 2.86
N LYS A 78 -8.05 11.65 2.90
CA LYS A 78 -8.90 10.53 3.28
C LYS A 78 -9.71 10.02 2.08
N ILE A 79 -9.92 8.71 2.02
CA ILE A 79 -10.94 8.09 1.18
C ILE A 79 -11.98 7.51 2.13
N THR A 80 -13.21 8.00 2.05
CA THR A 80 -14.33 7.58 2.90
C THR A 80 -15.31 6.71 2.12
N GLY A 81 -15.95 5.75 2.78
CA GLY A 81 -17.07 5.00 2.20
C GLY A 81 -18.33 5.88 2.08
N LYS A 82 -19.26 5.49 1.20
CA LYS A 82 -20.62 6.03 1.27
C LYS A 82 -21.27 5.54 2.56
N ALA A 83 -22.03 6.39 3.20
CA ALA A 83 -22.89 5.98 4.33
C ALA A 83 -23.84 4.87 3.85
N HIS A 84 -23.67 3.65 4.34
CA HIS A 84 -24.49 2.46 4.02
C HIS A 84 -24.24 1.36 5.07
N LYS A 85 -25.16 0.42 5.17
CA LYS A 85 -24.94 -0.81 5.93
C LYS A 85 -23.93 -1.68 5.20
N HIS A 86 -22.82 -2.01 5.85
CA HIS A 86 -21.78 -2.83 5.24
C HIS A 86 -22.29 -4.25 4.96
N SER A 87 -22.11 -4.69 3.72
CA SER A 87 -22.29 -6.09 3.31
C SER A 87 -20.92 -6.62 2.87
N TYR A 88 -20.39 -7.55 3.63
CA TYR A 88 -19.04 -8.07 3.43
C TYR A 88 -19.07 -9.36 2.63
N LYS A 89 -18.28 -9.44 1.57
CA LYS A 89 -18.03 -10.65 0.79
C LYS A 89 -16.65 -11.22 1.12
N LYS A 90 -16.56 -12.53 1.30
CA LYS A 90 -15.30 -13.23 1.52
C LYS A 90 -14.39 -13.09 0.30
N GLN A 91 -13.16 -12.70 0.52
CA GLN A 91 -12.10 -12.65 -0.48
C GLN A 91 -10.93 -13.51 0.01
N VAL A 92 -10.46 -14.40 -0.86
CA VAL A 92 -9.33 -15.28 -0.56
C VAL A 92 -8.23 -15.02 -1.58
N LYS A 93 -7.04 -14.73 -1.08
CA LYS A 93 -5.79 -14.80 -1.85
C LYS A 93 -5.06 -16.06 -1.38
N LYS A 94 -4.90 -17.03 -2.25
CA LYS A 94 -4.21 -18.28 -1.92
C LYS A 94 -2.74 -18.02 -1.59
N ALA A 95 -2.22 -18.75 -0.62
CA ALA A 95 -0.76 -18.83 -0.43
C ALA A 95 -0.15 -19.59 -1.61
N THR A 96 1.09 -19.30 -1.93
CA THR A 96 1.91 -20.02 -2.91
C THR A 96 2.98 -20.82 -2.20
N THR A 97 3.93 -21.41 -2.92
CA THR A 97 5.10 -22.11 -2.34
C THR A 97 6.12 -21.17 -1.71
N SER A 98 6.00 -19.86 -1.91
CA SER A 98 7.00 -18.86 -1.46
C SER A 98 6.38 -17.58 -0.89
N ARG A 99 5.05 -17.45 -0.88
CA ARG A 99 4.36 -16.24 -0.41
C ARG A 99 3.10 -16.58 0.36
N ASN A 100 2.86 -15.85 1.44
CA ASN A 100 1.62 -15.92 2.18
C ASN A 100 0.42 -15.45 1.36
N GLY A 101 -0.71 -16.10 1.57
CA GLY A 101 -2.01 -15.63 1.15
C GLY A 101 -2.76 -14.93 2.29
N TYR A 102 -4.03 -14.67 2.09
CA TYR A 102 -4.91 -14.17 3.13
C TYR A 102 -6.38 -14.47 2.85
N VAL A 103 -7.16 -14.51 3.89
CA VAL A 103 -8.63 -14.40 3.84
C VAL A 103 -9.02 -13.07 4.44
N GLN A 104 -9.94 -12.36 3.81
CA GLN A 104 -10.53 -11.13 4.34
C GLN A 104 -11.98 -11.00 3.87
N TYR A 105 -12.72 -10.12 4.50
CA TYR A 105 -14.07 -9.77 4.09
C TYR A 105 -14.10 -8.33 3.61
N LEU A 106 -14.51 -8.12 2.36
CA LEU A 106 -14.50 -6.84 1.66
C LEU A 106 -15.92 -6.37 1.38
N CYS A 107 -16.23 -5.15 1.78
CA CYS A 107 -17.46 -4.45 1.37
C CYS A 107 -17.24 -3.73 0.02
N SER A 108 -18.32 -3.56 -0.74
CA SER A 108 -18.27 -2.79 -2.01
C SER A 108 -17.77 -1.36 -1.86
N CYS A 109 -17.85 -0.78 -0.66
CA CYS A 109 -17.28 0.54 -0.34
C CYS A 109 -15.75 0.52 -0.11
N GLY A 110 -15.11 -0.66 -0.14
CA GLY A 110 -13.69 -0.82 0.14
C GLY A 110 -13.33 -1.07 1.61
N ALA A 111 -14.31 -1.05 2.51
CA ALA A 111 -14.06 -1.43 3.91
C ALA A 111 -13.70 -2.91 4.01
N VAL A 112 -12.68 -3.22 4.80
CA VAL A 112 -12.15 -4.58 5.00
C VAL A 112 -12.28 -4.94 6.48
N THR A 113 -12.66 -6.19 6.75
CA THR A 113 -12.70 -6.76 8.10
C THR A 113 -12.22 -8.21 8.09
N GLY A 114 -11.88 -8.76 9.25
CA GLY A 114 -11.56 -10.17 9.46
C GLY A 114 -10.39 -10.69 8.64
N LYS A 115 -9.36 -9.88 8.39
CA LYS A 115 -8.17 -10.30 7.65
C LYS A 115 -7.37 -11.32 8.46
N LYS A 116 -7.15 -12.51 7.88
CA LYS A 116 -6.31 -13.58 8.42
C LYS A 116 -5.27 -13.99 7.39
N THR A 117 -4.04 -14.22 7.82
CA THR A 117 -2.95 -14.71 6.96
C THR A 117 -3.14 -16.20 6.70
N ILE A 118 -2.89 -16.62 5.45
CA ILE A 118 -2.70 -18.01 5.06
C ILE A 118 -1.20 -18.18 4.83
N TYR A 119 -0.55 -18.90 5.71
CA TYR A 119 0.90 -19.09 5.61
C TYR A 119 1.26 -20.03 4.46
N TYR A 120 2.38 -19.80 3.82
CA TYR A 120 2.94 -20.73 2.84
C TYR A 120 3.74 -21.83 3.54
N PRO A 121 3.87 -23.03 2.93
CA PRO A 121 4.66 -24.10 3.49
C PRO A 121 6.15 -23.73 3.48
N LYS A 122 6.79 -23.71 4.66
CA LYS A 122 8.21 -23.38 4.83
C LYS A 122 9.11 -24.53 4.38
N THR A 123 8.75 -25.75 4.76
CA THR A 123 9.48 -26.95 4.37
C THR A 123 8.51 -28.07 4.00
N ILE A 124 8.88 -28.85 3.01
CA ILE A 124 8.19 -30.07 2.64
C ILE A 124 9.21 -31.21 2.71
N LYS A 125 8.96 -32.20 3.56
CA LYS A 125 9.84 -33.35 3.76
C LYS A 125 9.07 -34.65 3.50
N LEU A 126 9.75 -35.62 2.94
CA LEU A 126 9.25 -36.99 2.86
C LEU A 126 9.62 -37.75 4.11
N SER A 127 8.78 -38.70 4.55
CA SER A 127 9.08 -39.57 5.68
C SER A 127 10.31 -40.45 5.45
N ALA A 128 10.59 -40.80 4.19
CA ALA A 128 11.80 -41.46 3.73
C ALA A 128 12.09 -41.09 2.28
N THR A 129 13.38 -40.98 1.93
CA THR A 129 13.87 -40.65 0.56
C THR A 129 14.46 -41.86 -0.14
N SER A 130 14.67 -42.98 0.62
CA SER A 130 15.16 -44.24 0.08
C SER A 130 14.48 -45.43 0.78
N TYR A 131 14.35 -46.51 0.06
CA TYR A 131 13.78 -47.76 0.57
C TYR A 131 14.59 -48.93 0.03
N THR A 132 14.72 -49.98 0.83
CA THR A 132 15.23 -51.27 0.35
C THR A 132 14.14 -51.93 -0.48
N TYR A 133 14.53 -52.53 -1.60
CA TYR A 133 13.60 -53.29 -2.44
C TYR A 133 13.09 -54.54 -1.74
N ASP A 134 11.78 -54.69 -1.66
CA ASP A 134 11.11 -55.84 -1.06
C ASP A 134 9.91 -56.33 -1.88
N GLY A 135 9.83 -55.90 -3.16
CA GLY A 135 8.71 -56.23 -4.06
C GLY A 135 7.40 -55.49 -3.79
N LYS A 136 7.36 -54.60 -2.80
CA LYS A 136 6.14 -53.84 -2.42
C LYS A 136 6.20 -52.39 -2.85
N VAL A 137 5.05 -51.83 -3.15
CA VAL A 137 4.91 -50.39 -3.46
C VAL A 137 5.28 -49.56 -2.22
N LYS A 138 6.14 -48.57 -2.38
CA LYS A 138 6.57 -47.66 -1.31
C LYS A 138 5.87 -46.30 -1.49
N THR A 139 5.20 -45.84 -0.45
CA THR A 139 4.48 -44.56 -0.43
C THR A 139 4.97 -43.72 0.75
N PRO A 140 5.98 -42.85 0.57
CA PRO A 140 6.43 -41.98 1.65
C PRO A 140 5.33 -40.99 2.02
N LYS A 141 5.19 -40.73 3.32
CA LYS A 141 4.31 -39.68 3.84
C LYS A 141 4.97 -38.31 3.66
N VAL A 142 4.18 -37.32 3.27
CA VAL A 142 4.62 -35.93 3.19
C VAL A 142 4.39 -35.24 4.53
N LYS A 143 5.40 -34.58 5.06
CA LYS A 143 5.30 -33.65 6.19
C LYS A 143 5.58 -32.24 5.70
N SER A 144 4.80 -31.28 6.13
CA SER A 144 5.01 -29.84 5.83
C SER A 144 4.96 -29.04 7.12
N ASP A 145 5.91 -28.11 7.26
CA ASP A 145 5.92 -27.11 8.31
C ASP A 145 5.49 -25.77 7.72
N TRP A 146 4.66 -25.04 8.44
CA TRP A 146 4.11 -23.75 8.01
C TRP A 146 4.95 -22.61 8.55
N CYS A 147 5.00 -21.50 7.81
CA CYS A 147 5.60 -20.27 8.30
C CYS A 147 4.57 -19.57 9.20
N GLU A 148 4.82 -19.46 10.50
CA GLU A 148 4.04 -18.64 11.44
C GLU A 148 4.42 -17.17 11.33
#